data_ebfa1bf99820c8b52405b02aae9e24fc
#
_entry.id   ebfa1bf99820c8b52405b02aae9e24fc
#
_cell.length_a   1.000
_cell.length_b   1.000
_cell.length_c   1.000
_cell.angle_alpha   90.00
_cell.angle_beta   90.00
_cell.angle_gamma   90.00
#
_symmetry.space_group_name_H-M   'P 1'
#
loop_
_entity.id
_entity.type
_entity.pdbx_description
1 polymer ?
#
loop_
_entity_poly.entity_id
_entity_poly.type
_entity_poly.pdbx_seq_one_letter_code
_entity_poly.pdbx_strand_id
1 'polypeptide(L)'
;MIVTGLTSVVEHDAEIGGGVKFHDDRFISGHRRLTDAVHKHGALVMMQTAIVDGPIDELSTEQVEDIVRQFGDAAARAEQAGYDGVQIHAAHFFYLSKFISPLLNHRIDRYGGDQRGRSCILYEILKDMRNKTGSDFLITMKINSTDEYPGGLTTQDFMLTSRLMADAGIDAIEVSANGTSRTGIRAGQNEGYFRAAAMALAAYVDTPVVLVGGLRSIEKINQFLNDTKIEYVSLSRPLIREPNLIRRWQAGDTAPSKCVSCNSCYRTPGHQCIFNLRAKSTTT
;
A
#
# COMPACT_ATOMS: atom_id res chain seq x y z
N MET A 1 4.46 -4.23 12.39
CA MET A 1 3.12 -3.98 11.82
C MET A 1 2.95 -4.81 10.55
N ILE A 2 1.74 -5.32 10.32
CA ILE A 2 1.36 -6.08 9.12
C ILE A 2 0.36 -5.23 8.33
N VAL A 3 0.54 -5.07 7.02
CA VAL A 3 -0.49 -4.55 6.11
C VAL A 3 -1.03 -5.72 5.32
N THR A 4 -2.35 -5.91 5.31
CA THR A 4 -3.00 -7.02 4.59
C THR A 4 -2.85 -6.85 3.07
N GLY A 5 -3.20 -7.88 2.31
CA GLY A 5 -3.41 -7.73 0.88
C GLY A 5 -4.56 -6.77 0.57
N LEU A 6 -4.65 -6.39 -0.70
CA LEU A 6 -5.70 -5.52 -1.23
C LEU A 6 -7.08 -6.04 -0.84
N THR A 7 -7.91 -5.16 -0.26
CA THR A 7 -9.27 -5.43 0.20
C THR A 7 -10.23 -4.46 -0.48
N SER A 8 -11.16 -4.98 -1.27
CA SER A 8 -12.14 -4.16 -2.00
C SER A 8 -13.18 -3.59 -1.06
N VAL A 9 -13.42 -2.28 -1.18
CA VAL A 9 -14.39 -1.53 -0.39
C VAL A 9 -15.77 -1.44 -1.08
N VAL A 10 -15.89 -1.97 -2.29
CA VAL A 10 -17.13 -1.99 -3.09
C VAL A 10 -17.60 -3.42 -3.33
N GLU A 11 -18.91 -3.60 -3.54
CA GLU A 11 -19.51 -4.91 -3.79
C GLU A 11 -19.08 -5.48 -5.15
N HIS A 12 -19.15 -4.66 -6.18
CA HIS A 12 -18.80 -5.03 -7.55
C HIS A 12 -17.45 -4.41 -7.90
N ASP A 13 -16.41 -5.21 -7.91
CA ASP A 13 -15.05 -4.82 -8.24
C ASP A 13 -14.43 -5.87 -9.14
N ALA A 14 -13.44 -5.48 -9.94
CA ALA A 14 -12.69 -6.41 -10.76
C ALA A 14 -11.95 -7.41 -9.88
N GLU A 15 -12.00 -8.70 -10.23
CA GLU A 15 -11.33 -9.73 -9.42
C GLU A 15 -9.84 -9.78 -9.73
N ILE A 16 -9.03 -9.56 -8.71
CA ILE A 16 -7.60 -9.90 -8.73
C ILE A 16 -7.36 -11.02 -7.72
N GLY A 17 -7.09 -12.21 -8.20
CA GLY A 17 -6.50 -13.29 -7.41
C GLY A 17 -7.26 -13.71 -6.16
N GLY A 18 -8.61 -13.69 -6.18
CA GLY A 18 -9.43 -14.05 -5.02
C GLY A 18 -9.56 -12.92 -4.00
N GLY A 19 -9.74 -11.71 -4.49
CA GLY A 19 -9.81 -10.46 -3.71
C GLY A 19 -10.69 -10.54 -2.46
N VAL A 20 -10.16 -10.06 -1.36
CA VAL A 20 -10.89 -9.92 -0.10
C VAL A 20 -11.85 -8.75 -0.26
N LYS A 21 -13.11 -8.92 0.18
CA LYS A 21 -14.14 -7.88 0.15
C LYS A 21 -14.47 -7.39 1.55
N PHE A 22 -14.76 -6.08 1.67
CA PHE A 22 -15.12 -5.47 2.95
C PHE A 22 -16.15 -4.33 2.81
N HIS A 23 -17.03 -4.43 1.84
CA HIS A 23 -18.08 -3.45 1.53
C HIS A 23 -19.32 -3.55 2.45
N ASP A 24 -19.41 -4.59 3.29
CA ASP A 24 -20.60 -4.90 4.09
C ASP A 24 -20.21 -5.40 5.49
N ASP A 25 -21.04 -5.15 6.49
CA ASP A 25 -20.81 -5.49 7.90
C ASP A 25 -20.74 -7.00 8.15
N ARG A 26 -21.34 -7.83 7.28
CA ARG A 26 -21.27 -9.30 7.36
C ARG A 26 -19.83 -9.83 7.34
N PHE A 27 -18.86 -9.05 6.82
CA PHE A 27 -17.46 -9.44 6.77
C PHE A 27 -16.68 -9.15 8.06
N ILE A 28 -17.22 -8.30 8.97
CA ILE A 28 -16.54 -7.86 10.20
C ILE A 28 -16.07 -9.07 11.04
N SER A 29 -16.92 -10.07 11.24
CA SER A 29 -16.58 -11.24 12.06
C SER A 29 -15.42 -12.07 11.50
N GLY A 30 -15.34 -12.18 10.16
CA GLY A 30 -14.25 -12.85 9.48
C GLY A 30 -12.92 -12.13 9.65
N HIS A 31 -12.94 -10.80 9.49
CA HIS A 31 -11.78 -9.94 9.66
C HIS A 31 -11.33 -9.86 11.11
N ARG A 32 -12.26 -9.86 12.08
CA ARG A 32 -11.92 -9.90 13.51
C ARG A 32 -11.08 -11.14 13.87
N ARG A 33 -11.40 -12.31 13.33
CA ARG A 33 -10.56 -13.49 13.55
C ARG A 33 -9.12 -13.31 13.04
N LEU A 34 -8.94 -12.53 11.97
CA LEU A 34 -7.61 -12.21 11.44
C LEU A 34 -6.87 -11.25 12.38
N THR A 35 -7.53 -10.16 12.79
CA THR A 35 -6.92 -9.14 13.68
C THR A 35 -6.57 -9.76 15.04
N ASP A 36 -7.46 -10.54 15.64
CA ASP A 36 -7.21 -11.27 16.90
C ASP A 36 -6.00 -12.20 16.76
N ALA A 37 -5.87 -12.91 15.63
CA ALA A 37 -4.74 -13.81 15.40
C ALA A 37 -3.40 -13.05 15.30
N VAL A 38 -3.39 -11.85 14.73
CA VAL A 38 -2.19 -11.00 14.64
C VAL A 38 -1.86 -10.38 16.00
N HIS A 39 -2.85 -9.84 16.70
CA HIS A 39 -2.69 -9.21 18.02
C HIS A 39 -2.20 -10.20 19.07
N LYS A 40 -2.63 -11.46 19.00
CA LYS A 40 -2.13 -12.54 19.88
C LYS A 40 -0.61 -12.69 19.86
N HIS A 41 0.04 -12.23 18.78
CA HIS A 41 1.50 -12.23 18.64
C HIS A 41 2.14 -10.85 18.88
N GLY A 42 1.39 -9.88 19.41
CA GLY A 42 1.86 -8.53 19.74
C GLY A 42 2.17 -7.66 18.52
N ALA A 43 1.61 -7.99 17.35
CA ALA A 43 1.81 -7.19 16.14
C ALA A 43 0.56 -6.36 15.81
N LEU A 44 0.77 -5.13 15.31
CA LEU A 44 -0.30 -4.30 14.75
C LEU A 44 -0.67 -4.77 13.35
N VAL A 45 -1.94 -4.57 12.96
CA VAL A 45 -2.44 -4.93 11.64
C VAL A 45 -3.29 -3.83 11.02
N MET A 46 -2.98 -3.48 9.77
CA MET A 46 -3.73 -2.52 8.96
C MET A 46 -4.36 -3.21 7.76
N MET A 47 -5.54 -2.74 7.35
CA MET A 47 -6.19 -3.21 6.12
C MET A 47 -5.82 -2.30 4.95
N GLN A 48 -5.34 -2.87 3.84
CA GLN A 48 -5.15 -2.10 2.62
C GLN A 48 -6.47 -1.96 1.87
N THR A 49 -7.07 -0.76 1.89
CA THR A 49 -8.33 -0.44 1.22
C THR A 49 -8.12 -0.08 -0.24
N ALA A 50 -8.91 -0.63 -1.13
CA ALA A 50 -8.78 -0.37 -2.56
C ALA A 50 -10.11 -0.59 -3.31
N ILE A 51 -10.16 -0.07 -4.52
CA ILE A 51 -10.97 -0.53 -5.64
C ILE A 51 -9.96 -0.92 -6.72
N VAL A 52 -10.17 -2.06 -7.36
CA VAL A 52 -9.24 -2.61 -8.36
C VAL A 52 -9.33 -1.82 -9.64
N ASP A 53 -10.53 -1.69 -10.18
CA ASP A 53 -10.78 -1.03 -11.46
C ASP A 53 -12.19 -0.45 -11.53
N GLY A 54 -12.41 0.50 -12.43
CA GLY A 54 -13.69 1.11 -12.69
C GLY A 54 -13.58 2.34 -13.59
N PRO A 55 -14.72 2.90 -14.02
CA PRO A 55 -14.78 4.13 -14.80
C PRO A 55 -14.31 5.32 -13.94
N ILE A 56 -13.81 6.36 -14.59
CA ILE A 56 -13.39 7.62 -13.93
C ILE A 56 -14.10 8.80 -14.58
N ASP A 57 -13.93 9.00 -15.87
CA ASP A 57 -14.41 10.16 -16.59
C ASP A 57 -15.93 10.17 -16.78
N GLU A 58 -16.54 8.98 -16.80
CA GLU A 58 -17.98 8.78 -17.01
C GLU A 58 -18.81 8.96 -15.73
N LEU A 59 -18.19 9.01 -14.56
CA LEU A 59 -18.90 9.18 -13.31
C LEU A 59 -19.39 10.61 -13.10
N SER A 60 -20.60 10.77 -12.55
CA SER A 60 -21.02 12.06 -12.04
C SER A 60 -20.22 12.42 -10.76
N THR A 61 -20.23 13.69 -10.38
CA THR A 61 -19.61 14.17 -9.15
C THR A 61 -20.16 13.45 -7.92
N GLU A 62 -21.48 13.23 -7.87
CA GLU A 62 -22.18 12.54 -6.77
C GLU A 62 -21.77 11.06 -6.67
N GLN A 63 -21.50 10.40 -7.81
CA GLN A 63 -20.99 9.03 -7.82
C GLN A 63 -19.55 8.94 -7.27
N VAL A 64 -18.70 9.94 -7.53
CA VAL A 64 -17.37 10.01 -6.91
C VAL A 64 -17.47 10.26 -5.41
N GLU A 65 -18.39 11.14 -4.97
CA GLU A 65 -18.68 11.34 -3.54
C GLU A 65 -19.19 10.07 -2.86
N ASP A 66 -19.95 9.24 -3.57
CA ASP A 66 -20.38 7.94 -3.04
C ASP A 66 -19.20 6.99 -2.84
N ILE A 67 -18.25 6.98 -3.77
CA ILE A 67 -17.00 6.23 -3.60
C ILE A 67 -16.21 6.72 -2.38
N VAL A 68 -16.11 8.02 -2.17
CA VAL A 68 -15.50 8.60 -0.96
C VAL A 68 -16.15 8.04 0.31
N ARG A 69 -17.52 8.05 0.36
CA ARG A 69 -18.26 7.49 1.50
C ARG A 69 -17.98 6.00 1.73
N GLN A 70 -17.90 5.20 0.66
CA GLN A 70 -17.61 3.76 0.75
C GLN A 70 -16.22 3.48 1.35
N PHE A 71 -15.20 4.28 1.03
CA PHE A 71 -13.89 4.19 1.68
C PHE A 71 -13.97 4.54 3.17
N GLY A 72 -14.68 5.60 3.54
CA GLY A 72 -14.88 5.99 4.95
C GLY A 72 -15.64 4.93 5.75
N ASP A 73 -16.71 4.37 5.19
CA ASP A 73 -17.47 3.29 5.81
C ASP A 73 -16.63 2.01 5.98
N ALA A 74 -15.78 1.71 5.02
CA ALA A 74 -14.84 0.59 5.13
C ALA A 74 -13.81 0.81 6.24
N ALA A 75 -13.33 2.04 6.46
CA ALA A 75 -12.44 2.37 7.57
C ALA A 75 -13.14 2.20 8.93
N ALA A 76 -14.36 2.68 9.07
CA ALA A 76 -15.17 2.49 10.30
C ALA A 76 -15.40 0.99 10.59
N ARG A 77 -15.73 0.18 9.57
CA ARG A 77 -15.86 -1.27 9.72
C ARG A 77 -14.53 -1.92 10.09
N ALA A 78 -13.40 -1.44 9.54
CA ALA A 78 -12.07 -1.96 9.85
C ALA A 78 -11.73 -1.73 11.33
N GLU A 79 -12.01 -0.56 11.87
CA GLU A 79 -11.86 -0.28 13.30
C GLU A 79 -12.73 -1.22 14.14
N GLN A 80 -14.02 -1.39 13.78
CA GLN A 80 -14.92 -2.34 14.43
C GLN A 80 -14.42 -3.79 14.35
N ALA A 81 -13.73 -4.17 13.27
CA ALA A 81 -13.13 -5.49 13.11
C ALA A 81 -11.79 -5.63 13.87
N GLY A 82 -11.34 -4.60 14.59
CA GLY A 82 -10.12 -4.62 15.39
C GLY A 82 -8.84 -4.36 14.61
N TYR A 83 -8.90 -3.75 13.43
CA TYR A 83 -7.70 -3.24 12.78
C TYR A 83 -7.17 -2.01 13.51
N ASP A 84 -5.86 -1.83 13.53
CA ASP A 84 -5.19 -0.66 14.11
C ASP A 84 -5.15 0.52 13.13
N GLY A 85 -5.57 0.29 11.89
CA GLY A 85 -5.63 1.31 10.86
C GLY A 85 -5.93 0.77 9.47
N VAL A 86 -5.91 1.69 8.50
CA VAL A 86 -6.07 1.38 7.08
C VAL A 86 -4.95 2.00 6.25
N GLN A 87 -4.66 1.39 5.11
CA GLN A 87 -3.79 1.96 4.09
C GLN A 87 -4.57 2.21 2.80
N ILE A 88 -4.74 3.46 2.41
CA ILE A 88 -5.35 3.87 1.14
C ILE A 88 -4.43 3.44 0.00
N HIS A 89 -4.91 2.61 -0.93
CA HIS A 89 -4.13 2.17 -2.08
C HIS A 89 -4.32 3.11 -3.28
N ALA A 90 -3.39 4.05 -3.45
CA ALA A 90 -3.36 5.02 -4.55
C ALA A 90 -2.15 4.79 -5.49
N ALA A 91 -1.88 3.52 -5.85
CA ALA A 91 -0.73 3.13 -6.64
C ALA A 91 -1.08 2.06 -7.68
N HIS A 92 -0.12 1.72 -8.56
CA HIS A 92 -0.09 0.54 -9.43
C HIS A 92 -1.20 0.48 -10.49
N PHE A 93 -1.69 1.62 -10.96
CA PHE A 93 -2.85 1.75 -11.85
C PHE A 93 -4.15 1.16 -11.29
N PHE A 94 -4.23 0.93 -9.98
CA PHE A 94 -5.51 0.70 -9.33
C PHE A 94 -6.32 2.00 -9.28
N TYR A 95 -7.60 1.87 -9.00
CA TYR A 95 -8.61 2.89 -9.19
C TYR A 95 -8.21 4.30 -8.72
N LEU A 96 -7.78 4.46 -7.46
CA LEU A 96 -7.40 5.77 -6.94
C LEU A 96 -6.13 6.33 -7.58
N SER A 97 -5.18 5.47 -8.01
CA SER A 97 -4.01 5.96 -8.74
C SER A 97 -4.34 6.46 -10.14
N LYS A 98 -5.43 5.99 -10.74
CA LYS A 98 -5.93 6.52 -12.00
C LYS A 98 -6.48 7.94 -11.84
N PHE A 99 -7.15 8.26 -10.70
CA PHE A 99 -7.62 9.63 -10.44
C PHE A 99 -6.50 10.65 -10.39
N ILE A 100 -5.34 10.30 -9.80
CA ILE A 100 -4.21 11.23 -9.70
C ILE A 100 -3.34 11.29 -10.97
N SER A 101 -3.57 10.40 -11.94
CA SER A 101 -2.82 10.33 -13.20
C SER A 101 -3.43 11.26 -14.26
N PRO A 102 -2.67 12.23 -14.80
CA PRO A 102 -3.16 13.05 -15.92
C PRO A 102 -3.36 12.25 -17.21
N LEU A 103 -2.75 11.05 -17.31
CA LEU A 103 -2.92 10.14 -18.44
C LEU A 103 -4.30 9.48 -18.47
N LEU A 104 -4.96 9.33 -17.31
CA LEU A 104 -6.17 8.51 -17.16
C LEU A 104 -7.38 9.29 -16.61
N ASN A 105 -7.15 10.46 -16.04
CA ASN A 105 -8.20 11.33 -15.52
C ASN A 105 -8.33 12.59 -16.39
N HIS A 106 -9.38 12.62 -17.21
CA HIS A 106 -9.71 13.75 -18.10
C HIS A 106 -10.94 14.53 -17.62
N ARG A 107 -11.34 14.34 -16.36
CA ARG A 107 -12.47 15.03 -15.76
C ARG A 107 -12.27 16.54 -15.75
N ILE A 108 -13.39 17.26 -15.90
CA ILE A 108 -13.42 18.73 -15.91
C ILE A 108 -14.11 19.32 -14.66
N ASP A 109 -14.54 18.44 -13.73
CA ASP A 109 -15.08 18.84 -12.43
C ASP A 109 -13.96 18.96 -11.37
N ARG A 110 -14.35 19.12 -10.07
CA ARG A 110 -13.40 19.29 -8.98
C ARG A 110 -12.44 18.10 -8.75
N TYR A 111 -12.72 16.94 -9.35
CA TYR A 111 -11.88 15.73 -9.27
C TYR A 111 -10.93 15.58 -10.45
N GLY A 112 -10.83 16.58 -11.34
CA GLY A 112 -9.98 16.57 -12.52
C GLY A 112 -9.21 17.88 -12.71
N GLY A 113 -8.84 18.18 -13.95
CA GLY A 113 -8.10 19.40 -14.29
C GLY A 113 -6.63 19.37 -13.86
N ASP A 114 -6.23 20.21 -12.91
CA ASP A 114 -4.86 20.23 -12.40
C ASP A 114 -4.59 19.14 -11.34
N GLN A 115 -3.37 19.06 -10.84
CA GLN A 115 -3.01 18.01 -9.87
C GLN A 115 -3.72 18.17 -8.51
N ARG A 116 -4.10 19.39 -8.14
CA ARG A 116 -4.89 19.61 -6.92
C ARG A 116 -6.28 19.02 -7.07
N GLY A 117 -6.95 19.27 -8.20
CA GLY A 117 -8.25 18.69 -8.52
C GLY A 117 -8.18 17.17 -8.60
N ARG A 118 -7.21 16.60 -9.32
CA ARG A 118 -7.02 15.15 -9.38
C ARG A 118 -6.75 14.50 -8.02
N SER A 119 -6.13 15.22 -7.07
CA SER A 119 -5.89 14.75 -5.70
C SER A 119 -7.09 14.91 -4.77
N CYS A 120 -8.15 15.60 -5.18
CA CYS A 120 -9.32 15.93 -4.34
C CYS A 120 -9.99 14.68 -3.75
N ILE A 121 -10.12 13.62 -4.55
CA ILE A 121 -10.71 12.36 -4.07
C ILE A 121 -9.93 11.76 -2.89
N LEU A 122 -8.60 11.77 -2.94
CA LEU A 122 -7.76 11.25 -1.84
C LEU A 122 -7.92 12.08 -0.58
N TYR A 123 -7.97 13.41 -0.74
CA TYR A 123 -8.18 14.33 0.37
C TYR A 123 -9.54 14.09 1.03
N GLU A 124 -10.63 13.98 0.24
CA GLU A 124 -11.97 13.74 0.75
C GLU A 124 -12.10 12.36 1.40
N ILE A 125 -11.49 11.31 0.84
CA ILE A 125 -11.40 9.97 1.45
C ILE A 125 -10.73 10.04 2.83
N LEU A 126 -9.56 10.69 2.93
CA LEU A 126 -8.87 10.86 4.21
C LEU A 126 -9.73 11.57 5.23
N LYS A 127 -10.42 12.65 4.85
CA LYS A 127 -11.30 13.40 5.73
C LYS A 127 -12.50 12.57 6.17
N ASP A 128 -13.14 11.84 5.26
CA ASP A 128 -14.30 10.99 5.60
C ASP A 128 -13.91 9.83 6.52
N MET A 129 -12.77 9.17 6.26
CA MET A 129 -12.21 8.15 7.13
C MET A 129 -11.94 8.72 8.54
N ARG A 130 -11.26 9.87 8.63
CA ARG A 130 -10.92 10.50 9.92
C ARG A 130 -12.16 10.92 10.72
N ASN A 131 -13.21 11.35 10.03
CA ASN A 131 -14.50 11.70 10.67
C ASN A 131 -15.25 10.46 11.21
N LYS A 132 -15.02 9.28 10.67
CA LYS A 132 -15.73 8.04 11.00
C LYS A 132 -14.95 7.10 11.92
N THR A 133 -13.68 7.39 12.21
CA THR A 133 -12.81 6.56 13.05
C THR A 133 -12.26 7.34 14.24
N GLY A 134 -11.80 6.62 15.27
CA GLY A 134 -11.18 7.22 16.45
C GLY A 134 -9.84 7.92 16.15
N SER A 135 -9.40 8.76 17.07
CA SER A 135 -8.15 9.54 16.94
C SER A 135 -6.89 8.67 16.83
N ASP A 136 -6.92 7.49 17.44
CA ASP A 136 -5.77 6.57 17.48
C ASP A 136 -5.75 5.61 16.29
N PHE A 137 -6.80 5.62 15.45
CA PHE A 137 -6.89 4.77 14.26
C PHE A 137 -5.99 5.32 13.14
N LEU A 138 -5.00 4.55 12.72
CA LEU A 138 -4.03 4.97 11.72
C LEU A 138 -4.62 5.00 10.31
N ILE A 139 -4.40 6.09 9.59
CA ILE A 139 -4.76 6.22 8.17
C ILE A 139 -3.50 6.55 7.38
N THR A 140 -3.00 5.58 6.62
CA THR A 140 -1.81 5.74 5.80
C THR A 140 -2.15 5.65 4.32
N MET A 141 -1.21 5.98 3.44
CA MET A 141 -1.40 5.91 2.00
C MET A 141 -0.20 5.25 1.32
N LYS A 142 -0.48 4.43 0.32
CA LYS A 142 0.52 3.96 -0.65
C LYS A 142 0.27 4.64 -1.99
N ILE A 143 1.28 5.33 -2.52
CA ILE A 143 1.13 6.19 -3.70
C ILE A 143 2.23 5.93 -4.74
N ASN A 144 1.93 6.09 -6.03
CA ASN A 144 2.92 6.13 -7.09
C ASN A 144 3.76 7.41 -7.00
N SER A 145 5.09 7.27 -7.06
CA SER A 145 6.01 8.41 -7.24
C SER A 145 6.10 8.88 -8.69
N THR A 146 5.68 8.06 -9.62
CA THR A 146 5.54 8.33 -11.05
C THR A 146 4.75 7.19 -11.70
N ASP A 147 4.10 7.46 -12.81
CA ASP A 147 3.43 6.41 -13.60
C ASP A 147 4.41 5.62 -14.47
N GLU A 148 5.63 6.09 -14.65
CA GLU A 148 6.63 5.51 -15.55
C GLU A 148 6.19 5.48 -17.04
N TYR A 149 5.22 6.33 -17.42
CA TYR A 149 4.69 6.50 -18.78
C TYR A 149 4.69 7.98 -19.19
N PRO A 150 4.98 8.30 -20.48
CA PRO A 150 4.85 9.66 -20.99
C PRO A 150 3.43 10.21 -20.80
N GLY A 151 3.32 11.43 -20.30
CA GLY A 151 2.03 12.08 -20.01
C GLY A 151 1.32 11.59 -18.74
N GLY A 152 1.90 10.61 -18.02
CA GLY A 152 1.39 10.16 -16.72
C GLY A 152 1.85 11.02 -15.55
N LEU A 153 1.54 10.58 -14.34
CA LEU A 153 1.92 11.20 -13.08
C LEU A 153 3.44 11.43 -13.04
N THR A 154 3.86 12.67 -12.82
CA THR A 154 5.26 13.05 -12.66
C THR A 154 5.70 13.03 -11.19
N THR A 155 7.01 13.10 -10.95
CA THR A 155 7.54 13.28 -9.60
C THR A 155 7.03 14.59 -8.95
N GLN A 156 6.82 15.65 -9.72
CA GLN A 156 6.26 16.90 -9.19
C GLN A 156 4.81 16.73 -8.75
N ASP A 157 3.99 16.04 -9.54
CA ASP A 157 2.61 15.73 -9.21
C ASP A 157 2.52 14.86 -7.93
N PHE A 158 3.39 13.85 -7.83
CA PHE A 158 3.54 13.02 -6.63
C PHE A 158 3.88 13.85 -5.39
N MET A 159 4.88 14.74 -5.49
CA MET A 159 5.30 15.59 -4.38
C MET A 159 4.16 16.52 -3.93
N LEU A 160 3.43 17.12 -4.88
CA LEU A 160 2.28 17.98 -4.57
C LEU A 160 1.15 17.18 -3.90
N THR A 161 0.77 16.02 -4.46
CA THR A 161 -0.28 15.16 -3.87
C THR A 161 0.11 14.73 -2.47
N SER A 162 1.35 14.26 -2.28
CA SER A 162 1.85 13.82 -0.97
C SER A 162 1.87 14.97 0.06
N ARG A 163 2.24 16.18 -0.35
CA ARG A 163 2.18 17.37 0.51
C ARG A 163 0.75 17.71 0.93
N LEU A 164 -0.21 17.67 -0.02
CA LEU A 164 -1.62 17.90 0.30
C LEU A 164 -2.15 16.89 1.33
N MET A 165 -1.75 15.62 1.21
CA MET A 165 -2.13 14.58 2.15
C MET A 165 -1.45 14.75 3.52
N ALA A 166 -0.16 15.14 3.55
CA ALA A 166 0.56 15.45 4.77
C ALA A 166 -0.09 16.61 5.54
N ASP A 167 -0.40 17.71 4.85
CA ASP A 167 -1.08 18.88 5.41
C ASP A 167 -2.52 18.55 5.88
N ALA A 168 -3.15 17.54 5.30
CA ALA A 168 -4.46 17.02 5.70
C ALA A 168 -4.42 16.07 6.90
N GLY A 169 -3.24 15.66 7.37
CA GLY A 169 -3.04 14.82 8.55
C GLY A 169 -3.06 13.32 8.29
N ILE A 170 -2.49 12.87 7.15
CA ILE A 170 -2.21 11.44 6.93
C ILE A 170 -1.08 10.98 7.87
N ASP A 171 -1.16 9.76 8.41
CA ASP A 171 -0.20 9.29 9.42
C ASP A 171 1.12 8.77 8.83
N ALA A 172 1.12 8.25 7.61
CA ALA A 172 2.35 7.86 6.88
C ALA A 172 2.11 7.70 5.38
N ILE A 173 3.17 7.85 4.58
CA ILE A 173 3.12 7.71 3.12
C ILE A 173 4.13 6.65 2.66
N GLU A 174 3.64 5.55 2.08
CA GLU A 174 4.47 4.51 1.44
C GLU A 174 4.69 4.82 -0.04
N VAL A 175 5.96 5.00 -0.42
CA VAL A 175 6.35 5.43 -1.76
C VAL A 175 6.55 4.23 -2.68
N SER A 176 5.76 4.16 -3.77
CA SER A 176 5.79 3.10 -4.77
C SER A 176 5.84 3.66 -6.20
N ALA A 177 5.64 2.84 -7.22
CA ALA A 177 5.35 3.20 -8.61
C ALA A 177 4.83 1.98 -9.38
N ASN A 178 4.41 2.15 -10.64
CA ASN A 178 3.81 1.06 -11.43
C ASN A 178 4.74 -0.14 -11.64
N GLY A 179 6.04 0.06 -11.80
CA GLY A 179 7.04 -1.01 -11.90
C GLY A 179 7.39 -1.71 -10.58
N THR A 180 6.45 -1.88 -9.66
CA THR A 180 6.71 -2.26 -8.26
C THR A 180 7.31 -3.64 -8.04
N SER A 181 6.94 -4.64 -8.82
CA SER A 181 7.38 -6.03 -8.62
C SER A 181 8.56 -6.41 -9.51
N ARG A 182 9.64 -5.63 -9.47
CA ARG A 182 10.83 -5.87 -10.29
C ARG A 182 11.45 -7.23 -10.02
N THR A 183 11.89 -7.89 -11.09
CA THR A 183 12.62 -9.17 -11.04
C THR A 183 14.11 -8.95 -10.83
N GLY A 184 14.85 -10.02 -10.49
CA GLY A 184 16.31 -9.99 -10.42
C GLY A 184 16.91 -9.13 -9.32
N ILE A 185 16.13 -8.77 -8.30
CA ILE A 185 16.68 -8.02 -7.16
C ILE A 185 17.58 -8.90 -6.33
N ARG A 186 18.77 -8.39 -6.02
CA ARG A 186 19.82 -9.06 -5.22
C ARG A 186 20.25 -8.18 -4.07
N ALA A 187 20.50 -8.81 -2.93
CA ALA A 187 21.01 -8.14 -1.74
C ALA A 187 22.33 -7.40 -2.05
N GLY A 188 22.47 -6.20 -1.50
CA GLY A 188 23.66 -5.35 -1.69
C GLY A 188 23.84 -4.69 -3.06
N GLN A 189 23.03 -5.05 -4.07
CA GLN A 189 23.22 -4.58 -5.45
C GLN A 189 22.19 -3.55 -5.89
N ASN A 190 20.91 -3.93 -5.93
CA ASN A 190 19.82 -3.13 -6.54
C ASN A 190 18.60 -3.02 -5.64
N GLU A 191 18.81 -3.01 -4.33
CA GLU A 191 17.79 -2.82 -3.30
C GLU A 191 17.32 -1.36 -3.25
N GLY A 192 16.08 -1.16 -2.76
CA GLY A 192 15.51 0.17 -2.55
C GLY A 192 15.34 0.96 -3.84
N TYR A 193 14.75 0.35 -4.88
CA TYR A 193 14.64 1.00 -6.19
C TYR A 193 13.70 2.22 -6.21
N PHE A 194 12.91 2.47 -5.15
CA PHE A 194 12.14 3.71 -4.96
C PHE A 194 12.81 4.68 -3.97
N ARG A 195 14.06 4.41 -3.52
CA ARG A 195 14.74 5.23 -2.53
C ARG A 195 14.86 6.71 -2.88
N ALA A 196 15.11 7.03 -4.15
CA ALA A 196 15.29 8.43 -4.57
C ALA A 196 14.02 9.26 -4.34
N ALA A 197 12.85 8.73 -4.72
CA ALA A 197 11.56 9.37 -4.48
C ALA A 197 11.20 9.42 -2.99
N ALA A 198 11.45 8.33 -2.24
CA ALA A 198 11.19 8.27 -0.80
C ALA A 198 12.07 9.27 -0.03
N MET A 199 13.36 9.38 -0.35
CA MET A 199 14.28 10.35 0.26
C MET A 199 13.87 11.79 -0.04
N ALA A 200 13.48 12.08 -1.31
CA ALA A 200 13.01 13.40 -1.70
C ALA A 200 11.73 13.79 -0.93
N LEU A 201 10.78 12.86 -0.81
CA LEU A 201 9.55 13.10 -0.04
C LEU A 201 9.85 13.30 1.44
N ALA A 202 10.66 12.44 2.06
CA ALA A 202 11.02 12.54 3.49
C ALA A 202 11.78 13.84 3.83
N ALA A 203 12.45 14.46 2.85
CA ALA A 203 13.04 15.79 3.03
C ALA A 203 12.04 16.94 2.85
N TYR A 204 10.86 16.67 2.30
CA TYR A 204 9.87 17.68 1.91
C TYR A 204 8.66 17.76 2.84
N VAL A 205 8.31 16.67 3.53
CA VAL A 205 7.18 16.59 4.48
C VAL A 205 7.66 16.13 5.85
N ASP A 206 6.92 16.49 6.90
CA ASP A 206 7.19 16.01 8.27
C ASP A 206 6.45 14.69 8.57
N THR A 207 5.52 14.29 7.70
CA THR A 207 4.80 13.01 7.79
C THR A 207 5.77 11.85 7.55
N PRO A 208 5.73 10.79 8.38
CA PRO A 208 6.54 9.59 8.22
C PRO A 208 6.49 8.99 6.81
N VAL A 209 7.66 8.70 6.24
CA VAL A 209 7.79 8.10 4.91
C VAL A 209 8.26 6.67 5.01
N VAL A 210 7.55 5.76 4.31
CA VAL A 210 7.84 4.33 4.24
C VAL A 210 8.49 3.99 2.90
N LEU A 211 9.70 3.44 2.92
CA LEU A 211 10.37 2.93 1.72
C LEU A 211 9.96 1.48 1.44
N VAL A 212 9.40 1.22 0.27
CA VAL A 212 9.27 -0.12 -0.31
C VAL A 212 10.19 -0.25 -1.53
N GLY A 213 10.44 -1.45 -1.98
CA GLY A 213 11.10 -1.67 -3.27
C GLY A 213 12.37 -2.51 -3.21
N GLY A 214 12.20 -3.82 -3.18
CA GLY A 214 13.31 -4.75 -3.38
C GLY A 214 14.27 -4.94 -2.22
N LEU A 215 13.93 -4.54 -1.00
CA LEU A 215 14.77 -4.71 0.18
C LEU A 215 14.98 -6.20 0.49
N ARG A 216 16.23 -6.60 0.79
CA ARG A 216 16.67 -7.99 0.99
C ARG A 216 17.63 -8.16 2.17
N SER A 217 18.37 -7.13 2.55
CA SER A 217 19.40 -7.18 3.59
C SER A 217 19.11 -6.18 4.70
N ILE A 218 19.33 -6.62 5.94
CA ILE A 218 19.18 -5.75 7.11
C ILE A 218 20.21 -4.62 7.13
N GLU A 219 21.41 -4.87 6.62
CA GLU A 219 22.45 -3.87 6.47
C GLU A 219 21.99 -2.70 5.61
N LYS A 220 21.40 -2.99 4.42
CA LYS A 220 20.91 -1.94 3.52
C LYS A 220 19.70 -1.22 4.09
N ILE A 221 18.82 -1.93 4.80
CA ILE A 221 17.69 -1.33 5.53
C ILE A 221 18.22 -0.35 6.57
N ASN A 222 19.15 -0.76 7.43
CA ASN A 222 19.75 0.11 8.46
C ASN A 222 20.45 1.31 7.83
N GLN A 223 21.14 1.14 6.71
CA GLN A 223 21.73 2.25 5.98
C GLN A 223 20.67 3.30 5.58
N PHE A 224 19.53 2.88 4.98
CA PHE A 224 18.48 3.83 4.60
C PHE A 224 17.88 4.54 5.82
N LEU A 225 17.62 3.82 6.90
CA LEU A 225 17.03 4.40 8.13
C LEU A 225 17.98 5.35 8.86
N ASN A 226 19.30 5.08 8.85
CA ASN A 226 20.28 5.89 9.57
C ASN A 226 20.77 7.10 8.74
N ASP A 227 20.91 6.95 7.42
CA ASP A 227 21.54 7.95 6.56
C ASP A 227 20.52 8.91 5.92
N THR A 228 19.20 8.68 6.12
CA THR A 228 18.14 9.49 5.51
C THR A 228 17.05 9.82 6.52
N LYS A 229 16.07 10.64 6.11
CA LYS A 229 14.85 10.92 6.88
C LYS A 229 13.73 9.89 6.65
N ILE A 230 14.01 8.77 5.98
CA ILE A 230 13.05 7.67 5.85
C ILE A 230 12.91 7.01 7.23
N GLU A 231 11.68 6.87 7.73
CA GLU A 231 11.44 6.36 9.09
C GLU A 231 11.09 4.87 9.11
N TYR A 232 10.51 4.36 8.02
CA TYR A 232 10.05 2.97 7.96
C TYR A 232 10.40 2.32 6.63
N VAL A 233 10.45 0.98 6.65
CA VAL A 233 10.60 0.16 5.44
C VAL A 233 9.50 -0.88 5.35
N SER A 234 9.12 -1.24 4.12
CA SER A 234 8.09 -2.25 3.84
C SER A 234 8.66 -3.43 3.06
N LEU A 235 8.35 -4.64 3.51
CA LEU A 235 8.77 -5.91 2.92
C LEU A 235 7.54 -6.74 2.53
N SER A 236 7.56 -7.36 1.34
CA SER A 236 6.51 -8.27 0.88
C SER A 236 7.10 -9.65 0.50
N ARG A 237 7.64 -9.79 -0.70
CA ARG A 237 8.17 -11.06 -1.22
C ARG A 237 9.22 -11.75 -0.33
N PRO A 238 10.11 -11.04 0.40
CA PRO A 238 10.98 -11.65 1.40
C PRO A 238 10.22 -12.46 2.44
N LEU A 239 9.10 -11.93 2.95
CA LEU A 239 8.28 -12.58 3.98
C LEU A 239 7.44 -13.74 3.41
N ILE A 240 7.08 -13.70 2.12
CA ILE A 240 6.48 -14.87 1.43
C ILE A 240 7.48 -16.04 1.37
N ARG A 241 8.76 -15.75 1.15
CA ARG A 241 9.82 -16.77 1.11
C ARG A 241 10.21 -17.26 2.51
N GLU A 242 10.31 -16.34 3.47
CA GLU A 242 10.77 -16.57 4.84
C GLU A 242 9.84 -15.83 5.81
N PRO A 243 8.72 -16.44 6.24
CA PRO A 243 7.79 -15.78 7.17
C PRO A 243 8.43 -15.38 8.51
N ASN A 244 9.50 -16.04 8.91
CA ASN A 244 10.26 -15.77 10.14
C ASN A 244 11.48 -14.86 9.92
N LEU A 245 11.62 -14.21 8.75
CA LEU A 245 12.79 -13.39 8.39
C LEU A 245 13.12 -12.34 9.45
N ILE A 246 12.15 -11.58 9.89
CA ILE A 246 12.36 -10.51 10.90
C ILE A 246 12.85 -11.10 12.22
N ARG A 247 12.23 -12.19 12.69
CA ARG A 247 12.66 -12.89 13.92
C ARG A 247 14.08 -13.42 13.78
N ARG A 248 14.45 -13.94 12.63
CA ARG A 248 15.80 -14.42 12.34
C ARG A 248 16.83 -13.27 12.45
N TRP A 249 16.53 -12.12 11.85
CA TRP A 249 17.39 -10.92 11.94
C TRP A 249 17.50 -10.41 13.39
N GLN A 250 16.39 -10.38 14.13
CA GLN A 250 16.38 -10.00 15.55
C GLN A 250 17.21 -10.95 16.42
N ALA A 251 17.29 -12.22 16.05
CA ALA A 251 18.11 -13.23 16.74
C ALA A 251 19.62 -13.16 16.36
N GLY A 252 20.02 -12.18 15.53
CA GLY A 252 21.43 -11.98 15.15
C GLY A 252 21.89 -12.66 13.86
N ASP A 253 21.06 -13.50 13.22
CA ASP A 253 21.36 -14.02 11.88
C ASP A 253 20.99 -12.97 10.82
N THR A 254 21.95 -12.12 10.48
CA THR A 254 21.79 -11.00 9.53
C THR A 254 21.92 -11.39 8.06
N ALA A 255 22.05 -12.68 7.74
CA ALA A 255 22.10 -13.13 6.35
C ALA A 255 20.94 -12.58 5.53
N PRO A 256 21.16 -12.15 4.28
CA PRO A 256 20.10 -11.59 3.43
C PRO A 256 18.94 -12.56 3.23
N SER A 257 17.79 -12.02 2.87
CA SER A 257 16.61 -12.83 2.52
C SER A 257 16.90 -13.73 1.31
N LYS A 258 16.45 -14.99 1.39
CA LYS A 258 16.53 -16.00 0.33
C LYS A 258 15.62 -15.73 -0.88
N CYS A 259 14.84 -14.64 -0.88
CA CYS A 259 13.96 -14.28 -1.99
C CYS A 259 14.76 -13.78 -3.20
N VAL A 260 14.71 -14.52 -4.32
CA VAL A 260 15.42 -14.22 -5.57
C VAL A 260 14.63 -13.32 -6.54
N SER A 261 13.50 -12.78 -6.11
CA SER A 261 12.64 -11.87 -6.91
C SER A 261 12.18 -12.45 -8.26
N CYS A 262 11.92 -13.75 -8.32
CA CYS A 262 11.45 -14.42 -9.55
C CYS A 262 9.97 -14.16 -9.88
N ASN A 263 9.21 -13.54 -8.97
CA ASN A 263 7.77 -13.26 -9.08
C ASN A 263 6.86 -14.51 -9.22
N SER A 264 7.39 -15.71 -9.11
CA SER A 264 6.59 -16.94 -9.26
C SER A 264 5.52 -17.09 -8.17
N CYS A 265 5.66 -16.44 -7.00
CA CYS A 265 4.64 -16.44 -5.97
C CYS A 265 3.31 -15.81 -6.41
N TYR A 266 3.31 -14.90 -7.40
CA TYR A 266 2.07 -14.34 -7.96
C TYR A 266 1.26 -15.34 -8.82
N ARG A 267 1.87 -16.48 -9.17
CA ARG A 267 1.24 -17.53 -10.00
C ARG A 267 0.86 -18.77 -9.20
N THR A 268 1.12 -18.77 -7.90
CA THR A 268 0.79 -19.90 -7.01
C THR A 268 -0.47 -19.61 -6.21
N PRO A 269 -1.33 -20.60 -5.96
CA PRO A 269 -2.47 -20.42 -5.06
C PRO A 269 -2.02 -19.90 -3.69
N GLY A 270 -2.71 -18.86 -3.19
CA GLY A 270 -2.39 -18.23 -1.91
C GLY A 270 -1.02 -17.55 -1.86
N HIS A 271 -0.47 -17.13 -3.01
CA HIS A 271 0.82 -16.42 -3.10
C HIS A 271 2.01 -17.12 -2.43
N GLN A 272 2.06 -18.44 -2.47
CA GLN A 272 3.12 -19.22 -1.84
C GLN A 272 4.44 -19.18 -2.64
N CYS A 273 5.58 -19.22 -1.96
CA CYS A 273 6.88 -19.30 -2.62
C CYS A 273 7.09 -20.68 -3.26
N ILE A 274 7.39 -20.72 -4.57
CA ILE A 274 7.60 -21.99 -5.31
C ILE A 274 8.75 -22.82 -4.72
N PHE A 275 9.78 -22.18 -4.16
CA PHE A 275 10.89 -22.90 -3.51
C PHE A 275 10.46 -23.56 -2.19
N ASN A 276 9.49 -22.97 -1.48
CA ASN A 276 8.92 -23.58 -0.28
C ASN A 276 8.00 -24.75 -0.65
N LEU A 277 7.24 -24.65 -1.74
CA LEU A 277 6.39 -25.74 -2.24
C LEU A 277 7.23 -26.94 -2.67
N ARG A 278 8.31 -26.71 -3.45
CA ARG A 278 9.22 -27.78 -3.87
C ARG A 278 9.91 -28.48 -2.70
N ALA A 279 10.35 -27.74 -1.68
CA ALA A 279 10.96 -28.33 -0.50
C ALA A 279 9.99 -29.26 0.26
N LYS A 280 8.70 -28.93 0.33
CA LYS A 280 7.67 -29.80 0.93
C LYS A 280 7.46 -31.10 0.14
N SER A 281 7.51 -31.03 -1.21
CA SER A 281 7.30 -32.21 -2.08
C SER A 281 8.50 -33.17 -2.10
N THR A 282 9.68 -32.78 -1.63
CA THR A 282 10.87 -33.65 -1.54
C THR A 282 11.01 -34.32 -0.17
N THR A 283 10.13 -33.97 0.79
CA THR A 283 10.15 -34.52 2.17
C THR A 283 8.99 -35.50 2.43
N THR A 284 8.15 -35.72 1.42
CA THR A 284 7.09 -36.76 1.37
C THR A 284 7.49 -37.89 0.44
#